data_adcee99dd8d61f371d85925242c38307
#
_entry.id   adcee99dd8d61f371d85925242c38307
#
_cell.length_a   1.000
_cell.length_b   1.000
_cell.length_c   1.000
_cell.angle_alpha   90.00
_cell.angle_beta   90.00
_cell.angle_gamma   90.00
#
_symmetry.space_group_name_H-M   'P 1'
#
loop_
_entity.id
_entity.type
_entity.pdbx_description
1 polymer ?
#
loop_
_entity_poly.entity_id
_entity_poly.type
_entity_poly.pdbx_seq_one_letter_code
_entity_poly.pdbx_strand_id
1 'polypeptide(L)'
;DIAGFSVGIVEKKKLLSKLNVKKNNIILAIPSSGIHSNGLSLVRYILKKKKINLNKSSNKKINIKNELIKPTKIYVKEIIKLAENNLINGCANITGGGLYDNLIRIIPKGLQANINLEKIKVLKIFKWLRQQGISQNQMLKTFNCGVGFCLIVNKKNIKKIQNKFDKKFKPYVLGFISKGKNKLSAHGKINW
;
A
#
# COMPACT_ATOMS: atom_id res chain seq x y z
N ASP A 1 -2.54 -14.96 -22.60
CA ASP A 1 -1.84 -14.34 -21.47
C ASP A 1 -0.91 -13.23 -21.97
N ILE A 2 -0.78 -12.17 -21.19
CA ILE A 2 0.16 -11.07 -21.48
C ILE A 2 1.17 -11.03 -20.34
N ALA A 3 2.45 -11.06 -20.69
CA ALA A 3 3.55 -10.89 -19.75
C ALA A 3 4.44 -9.74 -20.21
N GLY A 4 5.05 -9.04 -19.26
CA GLY A 4 5.95 -7.95 -19.55
C GLY A 4 7.04 -7.83 -18.49
N PHE A 5 8.19 -7.35 -18.90
CA PHE A 5 9.28 -6.95 -18.01
C PHE A 5 9.82 -5.59 -18.45
N SER A 6 10.42 -4.88 -17.51
CA SER A 6 11.05 -3.60 -17.79
C SER A 6 12.46 -3.55 -17.23
N VAL A 7 13.35 -2.89 -17.97
CA VAL A 7 14.74 -2.63 -17.57
C VAL A 7 14.89 -1.14 -17.34
N GLY A 8 15.55 -0.75 -16.26
CA GLY A 8 15.82 0.64 -15.93
C GLY A 8 17.26 0.82 -15.47
N ILE A 9 17.76 2.05 -15.59
CA ILE A 9 19.08 2.45 -15.16
C ILE A 9 18.94 3.55 -14.12
N VAL A 10 19.76 3.48 -13.06
CA VAL A 10 19.87 4.51 -12.04
C VAL A 10 21.32 4.71 -11.65
N GLU A 11 21.72 5.96 -11.45
CA GLU A 11 23.04 6.27 -10.90
C GLU A 11 23.20 5.67 -9.50
N LYS A 12 24.32 5.00 -9.23
CA LYS A 12 24.60 4.36 -7.93
C LYS A 12 24.36 5.29 -6.73
N LYS A 13 24.71 6.58 -6.89
CA LYS A 13 24.52 7.61 -5.85
C LYS A 13 23.05 7.96 -5.56
N LYS A 14 22.16 7.74 -6.55
CA LYS A 14 20.71 8.03 -6.45
C LYS A 14 19.90 6.82 -6.04
N LEU A 15 20.51 5.64 -5.91
CA LEU A 15 19.83 4.41 -5.54
C LEU A 15 19.29 4.51 -4.11
N LEU A 16 17.97 4.30 -3.94
CA LEU A 16 17.34 4.16 -2.63
C LEU A 16 17.74 2.82 -2.00
N SER A 17 18.68 2.86 -1.07
CA SER A 17 19.15 1.68 -0.35
C SER A 17 18.42 1.51 0.99
N LYS A 18 18.27 0.27 1.44
CA LYS A 18 17.82 -0.03 2.82
C LYS A 18 18.66 0.66 3.89
N LEU A 19 19.94 0.92 3.62
CA LEU A 19 20.87 1.59 4.54
C LEU A 19 20.45 3.04 4.88
N ASN A 20 19.61 3.65 4.04
CA ASN A 20 19.08 4.99 4.28
C ASN A 20 17.94 5.01 5.31
N VAL A 21 17.34 3.84 5.60
CA VAL A 21 16.29 3.71 6.62
C VAL A 21 16.91 3.71 8.01
N LYS A 22 16.45 4.61 8.87
CA LYS A 22 16.99 4.82 10.22
C LYS A 22 15.88 4.71 11.28
N LYS A 23 16.29 4.43 12.53
CA LYS A 23 15.43 4.57 13.71
C LYS A 23 14.80 5.97 13.70
N ASN A 24 13.55 6.08 14.16
CA ASN A 24 12.73 7.28 14.23
C ASN A 24 12.29 7.85 12.86
N ASN A 25 12.58 7.15 11.75
CA ASN A 25 11.91 7.49 10.50
C ASN A 25 10.40 7.21 10.62
N ILE A 26 9.61 7.96 9.87
CA ILE A 26 8.16 7.84 9.81
C ILE A 26 7.77 7.04 8.57
N ILE A 27 6.77 6.18 8.71
CA ILE A 27 6.15 5.45 7.61
C ILE A 27 4.91 6.23 7.18
N LEU A 28 4.94 6.74 5.94
CA LEU A 28 3.78 7.35 5.32
C LEU A 28 3.12 6.35 4.37
N ALA A 29 1.80 6.28 4.41
CA ALA A 29 1.00 5.55 3.44
C ALA A 29 0.40 6.52 2.42
N ILE A 30 0.49 6.18 1.13
CA ILE A 30 -0.21 6.86 0.05
C ILE A 30 -1.44 6.02 -0.31
N PRO A 31 -2.64 6.62 -0.38
CA PRO A 31 -3.85 5.89 -0.72
C PRO A 31 -3.77 5.16 -2.06
N SER A 32 -4.43 4.00 -2.16
CA SER A 32 -4.65 3.31 -3.43
C SER A 32 -5.87 3.87 -4.16
N SER A 33 -5.96 3.62 -5.47
CA SER A 33 -7.16 3.94 -6.28
C SER A 33 -8.24 2.86 -6.19
N GLY A 34 -7.88 1.66 -5.77
CA GLY A 34 -8.73 0.46 -5.72
C GLY A 34 -7.91 -0.77 -5.37
N ILE A 35 -8.34 -1.94 -5.86
CA ILE A 35 -7.66 -3.22 -5.66
C ILE A 35 -6.28 -3.23 -6.33
N HIS A 36 -6.08 -2.40 -7.34
CA HIS A 36 -4.95 -2.46 -8.26
C HIS A 36 -4.94 -3.79 -9.02
N SER A 37 -3.77 -4.35 -9.30
CA SER A 37 -3.64 -5.57 -10.11
C SER A 37 -3.41 -6.85 -9.27
N ASN A 38 -3.76 -6.83 -7.96
CA ASN A 38 -3.48 -7.94 -7.07
C ASN A 38 -4.73 -8.49 -6.39
N GLY A 39 -4.77 -9.81 -6.17
CA GLY A 39 -5.87 -10.49 -5.49
C GLY A 39 -7.09 -10.77 -6.37
N LEU A 40 -7.05 -10.50 -7.68
CA LEU A 40 -8.18 -10.70 -8.59
C LEU A 40 -8.60 -12.17 -8.72
N SER A 41 -7.69 -13.14 -8.53
CA SER A 41 -8.02 -14.55 -8.50
C SER A 41 -8.94 -14.89 -7.33
N LEU A 42 -8.65 -14.35 -6.14
CA LEU A 42 -9.53 -14.51 -4.97
C LEU A 42 -10.88 -13.84 -5.19
N VAL A 43 -10.90 -12.65 -5.79
CA VAL A 43 -12.15 -11.95 -6.13
C VAL A 43 -13.00 -12.81 -7.07
N ARG A 44 -12.42 -13.34 -8.16
CA ARG A 44 -13.13 -14.23 -9.11
C ARG A 44 -13.66 -15.48 -8.43
N TYR A 45 -12.87 -16.10 -7.55
CA TYR A 45 -13.32 -17.25 -6.77
C TYR A 45 -14.56 -16.91 -5.92
N ILE A 46 -14.55 -15.78 -5.22
CA ILE A 46 -15.69 -15.34 -4.40
C ILE A 46 -16.93 -15.07 -5.25
N LEU A 47 -16.77 -14.35 -6.37
CA LEU A 47 -17.87 -14.06 -7.29
C LEU A 47 -18.54 -15.35 -7.78
N LYS A 48 -17.73 -16.33 -8.18
CA LYS A 48 -18.22 -17.66 -8.64
C LYS A 48 -18.90 -18.43 -7.51
N LYS A 49 -18.21 -18.58 -6.36
CA LYS A 49 -18.71 -19.35 -5.21
C LYS A 49 -20.03 -18.80 -4.67
N LYS A 50 -20.18 -17.49 -4.62
CA LYS A 50 -21.40 -16.82 -4.11
C LYS A 50 -22.41 -16.48 -5.20
N LYS A 51 -22.17 -16.89 -6.46
CA LYS A 51 -23.05 -16.61 -7.60
C LYS A 51 -23.38 -15.12 -7.76
N ILE A 52 -22.41 -14.23 -7.48
CA ILE A 52 -22.60 -12.77 -7.52
C ILE A 52 -22.60 -12.31 -8.98
N ASN A 53 -23.72 -11.77 -9.43
CA ASN A 53 -23.85 -11.19 -10.76
C ASN A 53 -23.47 -9.69 -10.71
N LEU A 54 -22.35 -9.34 -11.31
CA LEU A 54 -21.80 -7.97 -11.31
C LEU A 54 -22.72 -6.95 -12.03
N ASN A 55 -23.55 -7.39 -12.98
CA ASN A 55 -24.47 -6.51 -13.71
C ASN A 55 -25.73 -6.20 -12.88
N LYS A 56 -26.11 -7.09 -11.97
CA LYS A 56 -27.27 -6.93 -11.07
C LYS A 56 -26.88 -6.42 -9.67
N SER A 57 -25.60 -6.50 -9.31
CA SER A 57 -25.11 -6.18 -7.96
C SER A 57 -24.78 -4.69 -7.79
N SER A 58 -25.65 -3.80 -8.25
CA SER A 58 -25.60 -2.40 -7.82
C SER A 58 -26.21 -2.29 -6.43
N ASN A 59 -25.43 -2.60 -5.40
CA ASN A 59 -25.78 -2.16 -4.06
C ASN A 59 -25.82 -0.63 -4.10
N LYS A 60 -26.88 0.02 -3.58
CA LYS A 60 -27.05 1.49 -3.59
C LYS A 60 -25.79 2.27 -3.10
N LYS A 61 -24.84 1.59 -2.44
CA LYS A 61 -23.63 2.18 -1.85
C LYS A 61 -22.34 2.00 -2.65
N ILE A 62 -22.25 1.00 -3.57
CA ILE A 62 -21.03 0.70 -4.32
C ILE A 62 -21.34 -0.09 -5.60
N ASN A 63 -20.77 0.32 -6.72
CA ASN A 63 -20.78 -0.47 -7.95
C ASN A 63 -19.53 -1.33 -8.00
N ILE A 64 -19.67 -2.63 -7.67
CA ILE A 64 -18.57 -3.58 -7.56
C ILE A 64 -17.83 -3.72 -8.89
N LYS A 65 -18.55 -3.82 -10.02
CA LYS A 65 -17.95 -3.92 -11.36
C LYS A 65 -16.98 -2.76 -11.61
N ASN A 66 -17.43 -1.52 -11.38
CA ASN A 66 -16.60 -0.33 -11.59
C ASN A 66 -15.40 -0.28 -10.61
N GLU A 67 -15.57 -0.73 -9.37
CA GLU A 67 -14.46 -0.79 -8.40
C GLU A 67 -13.39 -1.81 -8.80
N LEU A 68 -13.79 -2.95 -9.39
CA LEU A 68 -12.87 -4.02 -9.80
C LEU A 68 -12.03 -3.66 -11.03
N ILE A 69 -12.54 -2.81 -11.93
CA ILE A 69 -11.85 -2.39 -13.16
C ILE A 69 -11.11 -1.06 -13.04
N LYS A 70 -11.10 -0.45 -11.85
CA LYS A 70 -10.37 0.80 -11.64
C LYS A 70 -8.88 0.63 -11.94
N PRO A 71 -8.29 1.52 -12.77
CA PRO A 71 -6.87 1.46 -13.07
C PRO A 71 -6.01 1.62 -11.81
N THR A 72 -4.88 0.94 -11.78
CA THR A 72 -3.85 1.15 -10.78
C THR A 72 -3.34 2.59 -10.85
N LYS A 73 -3.27 3.29 -9.71
CA LYS A 73 -2.62 4.60 -9.67
C LYS A 73 -1.15 4.47 -10.00
N ILE A 74 -0.68 5.27 -10.94
CA ILE A 74 0.74 5.41 -11.27
C ILE A 74 1.35 6.43 -10.31
N TYR A 75 2.31 5.99 -9.49
CA TYR A 75 3.00 6.81 -8.47
C TYR A 75 4.34 7.36 -8.94
N VAL A 76 4.81 6.93 -10.10
CA VAL A 76 6.20 7.09 -10.57
C VAL A 76 6.66 8.54 -10.53
N LYS A 77 5.89 9.46 -11.10
CA LYS A 77 6.24 10.89 -11.21
C LYS A 77 6.50 11.54 -9.86
N GLU A 78 5.62 11.30 -8.90
CA GLU A 78 5.73 11.85 -7.56
C GLU A 78 6.92 11.23 -6.81
N ILE A 79 7.06 9.89 -6.88
CA ILE A 79 8.10 9.16 -6.15
C ILE A 79 9.51 9.51 -6.64
N ILE A 80 9.70 9.59 -7.95
CA ILE A 80 11.00 9.98 -8.55
C ILE A 80 11.37 11.39 -8.06
N LYS A 81 10.46 12.36 -8.15
CA LYS A 81 10.71 13.74 -7.67
C LYS A 81 11.05 13.79 -6.18
N LEU A 82 10.43 12.95 -5.35
CA LEU A 82 10.75 12.87 -3.92
C LEU A 82 12.15 12.28 -3.69
N ALA A 83 12.52 11.25 -4.45
CA ALA A 83 13.84 10.63 -4.37
C ALA A 83 14.95 11.57 -4.81
N GLU A 84 14.81 12.24 -5.95
CA GLU A 84 15.76 13.23 -6.50
C GLU A 84 15.99 14.40 -5.53
N ASN A 85 14.97 14.79 -4.78
CA ASN A 85 15.07 15.84 -3.75
C ASN A 85 15.50 15.32 -2.37
N ASN A 86 15.94 14.07 -2.24
CA ASN A 86 16.37 13.44 -0.98
C ASN A 86 15.31 13.55 0.14
N LEU A 87 14.03 13.52 -0.21
CA LEU A 87 12.94 13.64 0.76
C LEU A 87 12.51 12.31 1.36
N ILE A 88 12.87 11.18 0.72
CA ILE A 88 12.53 9.82 1.13
C ILE A 88 13.79 8.99 1.39
N ASN A 89 13.73 8.12 2.38
CA ASN A 89 14.81 7.22 2.78
C ASN A 89 14.60 5.79 2.25
N GLY A 90 13.37 5.47 1.88
CA GLY A 90 12.97 4.20 1.30
C GLY A 90 11.53 4.25 0.83
N CYS A 91 11.16 3.32 -0.03
CA CYS A 91 9.79 3.23 -0.52
C CYS A 91 9.42 1.80 -0.90
N ALA A 92 8.14 1.47 -0.81
CA ALA A 92 7.58 0.19 -1.22
C ALA A 92 6.26 0.38 -1.98
N ASN A 93 6.19 -0.14 -3.19
CA ASN A 93 4.92 -0.30 -3.90
C ASN A 93 4.17 -1.51 -3.31
N ILE A 94 2.91 -1.33 -2.90
CA ILE A 94 2.13 -2.38 -2.27
C ILE A 94 1.42 -3.19 -3.35
N THR A 95 1.99 -4.35 -3.63
CA THR A 95 1.59 -5.28 -4.68
C THR A 95 1.21 -6.65 -4.08
N GLY A 96 1.44 -7.75 -4.80
CA GLY A 96 1.24 -9.11 -4.28
C GLY A 96 2.00 -9.34 -2.96
N GLY A 97 1.36 -10.04 -2.02
CA GLY A 97 1.83 -10.17 -0.64
C GLY A 97 1.31 -9.07 0.30
N GLY A 98 0.56 -8.08 -0.24
CA GLY A 98 -0.10 -7.02 0.53
C GLY A 98 0.86 -6.10 1.26
N LEU A 99 0.35 -5.42 2.29
CA LEU A 99 1.11 -4.41 3.02
C LEU A 99 2.34 -5.00 3.72
N TYR A 100 2.21 -6.18 4.32
CA TYR A 100 3.25 -6.77 5.16
C TYR A 100 4.48 -7.17 4.36
N ASP A 101 4.32 -8.01 3.36
CA ASP A 101 5.45 -8.56 2.60
C ASP A 101 6.22 -7.47 1.84
N ASN A 102 5.51 -6.47 1.32
CA ASN A 102 6.16 -5.39 0.60
C ASN A 102 6.92 -4.43 1.54
N LEU A 103 6.36 -4.12 2.72
CA LEU A 103 7.02 -3.22 3.67
C LEU A 103 8.28 -3.85 4.28
N ILE A 104 8.25 -5.14 4.66
CA ILE A 104 9.43 -5.81 5.26
C ILE A 104 10.64 -5.89 4.31
N ARG A 105 10.43 -5.83 2.99
CA ARG A 105 11.52 -5.88 1.99
C ARG A 105 12.47 -4.70 2.10
N ILE A 106 11.98 -3.55 2.56
CA ILE A 106 12.75 -2.32 2.66
C ILE A 106 13.27 -2.03 4.08
N ILE A 107 12.94 -2.88 5.08
CA ILE A 107 13.41 -2.72 6.45
C ILE A 107 14.75 -3.45 6.63
N PRO A 108 15.82 -2.75 7.06
CA PRO A 108 17.12 -3.37 7.34
C PRO A 108 17.08 -4.28 8.56
N LYS A 109 18.10 -5.15 8.69
CA LYS A 109 18.29 -5.99 9.88
C LYS A 109 18.49 -5.09 11.13
N GLY A 110 17.91 -5.47 12.24
CA GLY A 110 17.97 -4.71 13.51
C GLY A 110 16.99 -3.55 13.62
N LEU A 111 16.24 -3.26 12.55
CA LEU A 111 15.15 -2.29 12.58
C LEU A 111 13.80 -2.97 12.37
N GLN A 112 12.74 -2.31 12.84
CA GLN A 112 11.36 -2.78 12.82
C GLN A 112 10.42 -1.67 12.38
N ALA A 113 9.54 -1.97 11.44
CA ALA A 113 8.40 -1.14 11.11
C ALA A 113 7.27 -1.38 12.13
N ASN A 114 6.80 -0.33 12.78
CA ASN A 114 5.63 -0.38 13.67
C ASN A 114 4.50 0.34 12.99
N ILE A 115 3.42 -0.38 12.64
CA ILE A 115 2.28 0.19 11.93
C ILE A 115 1.02 0.12 12.78
N ASN A 116 0.20 1.18 12.70
CA ASN A 116 -1.11 1.22 13.33
C ASN A 116 -2.19 0.92 12.26
N LEU A 117 -2.83 -0.24 12.38
CA LEU A 117 -3.85 -0.70 11.44
C LEU A 117 -5.11 0.16 11.44
N GLU A 118 -5.42 0.84 12.55
CA GLU A 118 -6.58 1.74 12.66
C GLU A 118 -6.47 2.96 11.76
N LYS A 119 -5.23 3.35 11.42
CA LYS A 119 -4.95 4.48 10.52
C LYS A 119 -5.13 4.16 9.04
N ILE A 120 -5.33 2.90 8.67
CA ILE A 120 -5.53 2.51 7.28
C ILE A 120 -6.87 3.08 6.77
N LYS A 121 -6.80 3.88 5.72
CA LYS A 121 -7.98 4.46 5.05
C LYS A 121 -8.58 3.44 4.09
N VAL A 122 -9.39 2.54 4.62
CA VAL A 122 -9.97 1.42 3.87
C VAL A 122 -10.97 1.91 2.84
N LEU A 123 -10.80 1.50 1.58
CA LEU A 123 -11.76 1.79 0.51
C LEU A 123 -12.99 0.86 0.60
N LYS A 124 -14.13 1.34 0.09
CA LYS A 124 -15.42 0.60 0.12
C LYS A 124 -15.32 -0.81 -0.47
N ILE A 125 -14.50 -1.00 -1.51
CA ILE A 125 -14.31 -2.32 -2.13
C ILE A 125 -13.69 -3.34 -1.16
N PHE A 126 -12.75 -2.93 -0.31
CA PHE A 126 -12.14 -3.83 0.68
C PHE A 126 -13.10 -4.15 1.82
N LYS A 127 -13.94 -3.21 2.23
CA LYS A 127 -15.03 -3.46 3.18
C LYS A 127 -15.99 -4.52 2.63
N TRP A 128 -16.38 -4.37 1.36
CA TRP A 128 -17.22 -5.34 0.68
C TRP A 128 -16.54 -6.72 0.62
N LEU A 129 -15.27 -6.81 0.23
CA LEU A 129 -14.52 -8.07 0.21
C LEU A 129 -14.45 -8.72 1.60
N ARG A 130 -14.22 -7.92 2.65
CA ARG A 130 -14.23 -8.40 4.04
C ARG A 130 -15.57 -9.02 4.44
N GLN A 131 -16.67 -8.40 4.03
CA GLN A 131 -18.05 -8.91 4.25
C GLN A 131 -18.31 -10.23 3.50
N GLN A 132 -17.50 -10.56 2.49
CA GLN A 132 -17.61 -11.88 1.82
C GLN A 132 -17.01 -13.03 2.65
N GLY A 133 -16.48 -12.77 3.83
CA GLY A 133 -15.95 -13.78 4.75
C GLY A 133 -14.42 -13.94 4.71
N ILE A 134 -13.69 -13.06 4.02
CA ILE A 134 -12.22 -13.10 4.01
C ILE A 134 -11.71 -12.63 5.39
N SER A 135 -10.83 -13.38 6.04
CA SER A 135 -10.24 -12.97 7.32
C SER A 135 -9.37 -11.71 7.19
N GLN A 136 -9.22 -10.92 8.27
CA GLN A 136 -8.34 -9.74 8.25
C GLN A 136 -6.90 -10.08 7.84
N ASN A 137 -6.38 -11.19 8.33
CA ASN A 137 -5.04 -11.64 7.99
C ASN A 137 -4.89 -11.94 6.49
N GLN A 138 -5.88 -12.62 5.92
CA GLN A 138 -5.91 -12.90 4.47
C GLN A 138 -6.07 -11.63 3.65
N MET A 139 -6.89 -10.66 4.10
CA MET A 139 -7.01 -9.35 3.46
C MET A 139 -5.66 -8.63 3.40
N LEU A 140 -4.91 -8.57 4.51
CA LEU A 140 -3.61 -7.91 4.61
C LEU A 140 -2.50 -8.60 3.81
N LYS A 141 -2.59 -9.92 3.61
CA LYS A 141 -1.63 -10.69 2.79
C LYS A 141 -1.95 -10.63 1.29
N THR A 142 -3.21 -10.41 0.92
CA THR A 142 -3.63 -10.49 -0.49
C THR A 142 -3.78 -9.11 -1.12
N PHE A 143 -4.33 -8.17 -0.37
CA PHE A 143 -4.75 -6.86 -0.88
C PHE A 143 -3.96 -5.70 -0.27
N ASN A 144 -3.95 -4.59 -0.96
CA ASN A 144 -3.37 -3.33 -0.46
C ASN A 144 -4.23 -2.66 0.64
N CYS A 145 -5.47 -3.07 0.85
CA CYS A 145 -6.43 -2.57 1.85
C CYS A 145 -6.62 -1.05 1.86
N GLY A 146 -6.25 -0.35 0.79
CA GLY A 146 -6.32 1.11 0.68
C GLY A 146 -4.96 1.80 0.75
N VAL A 147 -3.87 1.07 0.95
CA VAL A 147 -2.48 1.58 0.95
C VAL A 147 -1.81 1.15 -0.35
N GLY A 148 -1.70 2.05 -1.33
CA GLY A 148 -1.07 1.71 -2.61
C GLY A 148 0.44 1.82 -2.62
N PHE A 149 1.00 2.67 -1.77
CA PHE A 149 2.44 2.90 -1.68
C PHE A 149 2.85 3.30 -0.27
N CYS A 150 4.03 2.88 0.20
CA CYS A 150 4.61 3.32 1.46
C CYS A 150 5.91 4.10 1.23
N LEU A 151 6.11 5.17 2.00
CA LEU A 151 7.35 5.93 2.05
C LEU A 151 7.94 5.87 3.45
N ILE A 152 9.26 5.74 3.55
CA ILE A 152 10.00 5.90 4.79
C ILE A 152 10.73 7.24 4.72
N VAL A 153 10.47 8.12 5.68
CA VAL A 153 10.87 9.53 5.61
C VAL A 153 11.36 10.06 6.95
N ASN A 154 12.16 11.13 6.93
CA ASN A 154 12.41 11.92 8.13
C ASN A 154 11.16 12.69 8.55
N LYS A 155 10.89 12.80 9.85
CA LYS A 155 9.74 13.51 10.42
C LYS A 155 9.62 14.95 9.88
N LYS A 156 10.74 15.67 9.74
CA LYS A 156 10.80 17.05 9.21
C LYS A 156 10.29 17.19 7.77
N ASN A 157 10.32 16.11 6.97
CA ASN A 157 9.94 16.14 5.56
C ASN A 157 8.44 15.90 5.32
N ILE A 158 7.66 15.50 6.34
CA ILE A 158 6.26 15.07 6.18
C ILE A 158 5.42 16.13 5.48
N LYS A 159 5.41 17.37 5.98
CA LYS A 159 4.59 18.45 5.39
C LYS A 159 5.01 18.74 3.95
N LYS A 160 6.34 18.81 3.68
CA LYS A 160 6.88 19.05 2.33
C LYS A 160 6.46 17.96 1.34
N ILE A 161 6.47 16.69 1.77
CA ILE A 161 6.00 15.55 0.98
C ILE A 161 4.48 15.64 0.74
N GLN A 162 3.70 15.85 1.79
CA GLN A 162 2.24 15.93 1.70
C GLN A 162 1.76 17.00 0.73
N ASN A 163 2.46 18.12 0.62
CA ASN A 163 2.14 19.22 -0.29
C ASN A 163 2.46 18.92 -1.78
N LYS A 164 3.13 17.80 -2.07
CA LYS A 164 3.40 17.35 -3.45
C LYS A 164 2.30 16.44 -4.02
N PHE A 165 1.28 16.14 -3.23
CA PHE A 165 0.17 15.27 -3.61
C PHE A 165 -1.16 16.02 -3.57
N ASP A 166 -2.05 15.67 -4.48
CA ASP A 166 -3.44 16.12 -4.41
C ASP A 166 -4.16 15.58 -3.16
N LYS A 167 -5.31 16.18 -2.81
CA LYS A 167 -6.09 15.84 -1.63
C LYS A 167 -6.45 14.36 -1.56
N LYS A 168 -6.75 13.72 -2.69
CA LYS A 168 -7.19 12.32 -2.79
C LYS A 168 -6.08 11.34 -2.44
N PHE A 169 -4.85 11.63 -2.87
CA PHE A 169 -3.69 10.75 -2.68
C PHE A 169 -2.69 11.30 -1.67
N LYS A 170 -3.10 12.28 -0.86
CA LYS A 170 -2.24 12.89 0.15
C LYS A 170 -1.74 11.84 1.15
N PRO A 171 -0.41 11.68 1.29
CA PRO A 171 0.17 10.73 2.23
C PRO A 171 -0.23 11.02 3.68
N TYR A 172 -0.39 9.97 4.46
CA TYR A 172 -0.69 10.06 5.89
C TYR A 172 0.23 9.16 6.70
N VAL A 173 0.41 9.48 7.98
CA VAL A 173 1.27 8.72 8.89
C VAL A 173 0.60 7.38 9.19
N LEU A 174 1.27 6.28 8.84
CA LEU A 174 0.84 4.91 9.14
C LEU A 174 1.57 4.35 10.37
N GLY A 175 2.83 4.77 10.58
CA GLY A 175 3.67 4.23 11.64
C GLY A 175 5.06 4.85 11.68
N PHE A 176 6.00 4.15 12.29
CA PHE A 176 7.37 4.60 12.48
C PHE A 176 8.35 3.43 12.52
N ILE A 177 9.64 3.73 12.42
CA ILE A 177 10.74 2.77 12.49
C ILE A 177 11.39 2.82 13.88
N SER A 178 11.52 1.66 14.54
CA SER A 178 12.25 1.47 15.80
C SER A 178 13.39 0.46 15.65
N LYS A 179 14.18 0.25 16.69
CA LYS A 179 14.99 -0.95 16.84
C LYS A 179 14.06 -2.15 17.12
N GLY A 180 14.38 -3.33 16.62
CA GLY A 180 13.59 -4.53 16.86
C GLY A 180 14.20 -5.76 16.19
N LYS A 181 13.86 -6.94 16.73
CA LYS A 181 14.28 -8.25 16.18
C LYS A 181 13.44 -8.62 14.95
N ASN A 182 12.13 -8.36 15.02
CA ASN A 182 11.19 -8.59 13.93
C ASN A 182 11.18 -7.40 12.97
N LYS A 183 11.07 -7.65 11.67
CA LYS A 183 11.03 -6.57 10.68
C LYS A 183 9.76 -5.73 10.72
N LEU A 184 8.65 -6.30 11.22
CA LEU A 184 7.35 -5.63 11.28
C LEU A 184 6.59 -6.01 12.54
N SER A 185 5.97 -5.02 13.17
CA SER A 185 4.95 -5.12 14.21
C SER A 185 3.73 -4.32 13.78
N ALA A 186 2.55 -4.90 13.95
CA ALA A 186 1.29 -4.24 13.65
C ALA A 186 0.40 -4.26 14.90
N HIS A 187 -0.20 -3.12 15.22
CA HIS A 187 -1.12 -2.99 16.35
C HIS A 187 -2.44 -2.35 15.91
N GLY A 188 -3.46 -2.49 16.76
CA GLY A 188 -4.82 -2.07 16.45
C GLY A 188 -5.54 -3.02 15.48
N LYS A 189 -6.78 -2.66 15.13
CA LYS A 189 -7.63 -3.39 14.18
C LYS A 189 -8.01 -2.48 13.03
N ILE A 190 -8.14 -3.04 11.83
CA ILE A 190 -8.63 -2.27 10.68
C ILE A 190 -10.12 -1.96 10.86
N ASN A 191 -10.50 -0.71 10.64
CA ASN A 191 -11.90 -0.27 10.60
C ASN A 191 -12.50 -0.57 9.22
N TRP A 192 -13.09 -1.77 9.12
CA TRP A 192 -13.74 -2.26 7.90
C TRP A 192 -15.05 -1.56 7.61
#